data_8346712e18db906b1cf795c42ededf6a
#
_entry.id   8346712e18db906b1cf795c42ededf6a
#
_cell.length_a   1.000
_cell.length_b   1.000
_cell.length_c   1.000
_cell.angle_alpha   90.00
_cell.angle_beta   90.00
_cell.angle_gamma   90.00
#
_symmetry.space_group_name_H-M   'P 1'
#
loop_
_entity.id
_entity.type
_entity.pdbx_description
1 polymer ?
#
loop_
_entity_poly.entity_id
_entity_poly.type
_entity_poly.pdbx_seq_one_letter_code
_entity_poly.pdbx_strand_id
1 'polypeptide(L)'
;MKSYNSVYFVSENGDVFSCKKQRFLKKSIHSKGYEVVDLFINGKRKTAFVHRLVAECFIGVSDMQVNHIDGNKLNNNVKNLEYVSNRENRLHSLKDRKKPIGVFKHGKKYRAISEVGDKKIYLGSYETQEEARKAYVKFCLDMGDKKYLQKEILK
;
A
#
# COMPACT_ATOMS: atom_id res chain seq x y z
N MET A 1 18.85 14.72 3.76
CA MET A 1 17.55 15.01 4.41
C MET A 1 16.84 16.13 3.66
N LYS A 2 15.52 16.07 3.54
CA LYS A 2 14.69 17.14 2.94
C LYS A 2 13.81 17.79 4.00
N SER A 3 13.53 19.10 3.84
CA SER A 3 12.69 19.86 4.76
C SER A 3 11.22 19.41 4.66
N TYR A 4 10.56 19.31 5.81
CA TYR A 4 9.13 19.11 5.95
C TYR A 4 8.55 20.19 6.88
N ASN A 5 7.64 21.01 6.36
CA ASN A 5 7.03 22.16 7.07
C ASN A 5 8.04 23.11 7.75
N SER A 6 9.21 23.33 7.16
CA SER A 6 10.28 24.23 7.65
C SER A 6 10.79 23.98 9.08
N VAL A 7 10.20 23.02 9.83
CA VAL A 7 10.52 22.72 11.25
C VAL A 7 11.08 21.31 11.43
N TYR A 8 10.92 20.47 10.44
CA TYR A 8 11.39 19.07 10.46
C TYR A 8 12.23 18.78 9.22
N PHE A 9 13.18 17.87 9.38
CA PHE A 9 13.92 17.27 8.26
C PHE A 9 13.70 15.76 8.24
N VAL A 10 13.44 15.23 7.07
CA VAL A 10 13.20 13.79 6.86
C VAL A 10 14.36 13.19 6.07
N SER A 11 14.90 12.04 6.49
CA SER A 11 15.89 11.29 5.74
C SER A 11 15.23 10.34 4.73
N GLU A 12 15.99 9.87 3.75
CA GLU A 12 15.54 8.84 2.81
C GLU A 12 15.19 7.50 3.49
N ASN A 13 15.71 7.26 4.70
CA ASN A 13 15.45 6.07 5.50
C ASN A 13 14.30 6.25 6.52
N GLY A 14 13.66 7.44 6.54
CA GLY A 14 12.55 7.74 7.42
C GLY A 14 12.92 8.24 8.80
N ASP A 15 14.16 8.72 9.03
CA ASP A 15 14.47 9.42 10.26
C ASP A 15 13.95 10.85 10.19
N VAL A 16 13.37 11.33 11.29
CA VAL A 16 12.77 12.65 11.36
C VAL A 16 13.48 13.48 12.43
N PHE A 17 14.16 14.53 12.00
CA PHE A 17 14.84 15.48 12.88
C PHE A 17 13.95 16.69 13.13
N SER A 18 13.87 17.14 14.39
CA SER A 18 13.15 18.33 14.81
C SER A 18 14.11 19.49 15.05
N CYS A 19 14.00 20.56 14.27
CA CYS A 19 14.80 21.76 14.48
C CYS A 19 14.52 22.41 15.83
N LYS A 20 13.26 22.45 16.28
CA LYS A 20 12.89 23.02 17.57
C LYS A 20 13.49 22.24 18.75
N LYS A 21 13.53 20.92 18.66
CA LYS A 21 14.05 20.04 19.74
C LYS A 21 15.52 19.68 19.57
N GLN A 22 16.16 20.07 18.46
CA GLN A 22 17.55 19.75 18.10
C GLN A 22 17.89 18.26 18.26
N ARG A 23 16.93 17.37 17.87
CA ARG A 23 17.13 15.92 17.97
C ARG A 23 16.23 15.18 16.99
N PHE A 24 16.59 13.90 16.73
CA PHE A 24 15.71 12.96 16.05
C PHE A 24 14.47 12.62 16.91
N LEU A 25 13.33 12.50 16.25
CA LEU A 25 12.11 12.10 16.92
C LEU A 25 12.11 10.58 17.14
N LYS A 26 11.61 10.17 18.30
CA LYS A 26 11.41 8.74 18.60
C LYS A 26 10.26 8.21 17.75
N LYS A 27 10.52 7.14 17.01
CA LYS A 27 9.50 6.40 16.27
C LYS A 27 8.73 5.46 17.20
N SER A 28 7.47 5.25 16.94
CA SER A 28 6.62 4.24 17.58
C SER A 28 5.87 3.44 16.53
N ILE A 29 5.34 2.29 16.92
CA ILE A 29 4.58 1.42 16.02
C ILE A 29 3.09 1.65 16.23
N HIS A 30 2.41 2.05 15.15
CA HIS A 30 0.95 2.16 15.12
C HIS A 30 0.30 0.77 15.15
N SER A 31 -0.94 0.66 15.65
CA SER A 31 -1.70 -0.61 15.71
C SER A 31 -1.81 -1.35 14.36
N LYS A 32 -1.69 -0.64 13.24
CA LYS A 32 -1.64 -1.21 11.88
C LYS A 32 -0.25 -1.69 11.44
N GLY A 33 0.76 -1.66 12.33
CA GLY A 33 2.12 -2.14 12.09
C GLY A 33 3.04 -1.17 11.34
N TYR A 34 2.68 0.11 11.21
CA TYR A 34 3.51 1.13 10.56
C TYR A 34 4.27 1.97 11.58
N GLU A 35 5.47 2.43 11.22
CA GLU A 35 6.17 3.45 12.00
C GLU A 35 5.47 4.80 11.93
N VAL A 36 5.35 5.47 13.08
CA VAL A 36 4.81 6.81 13.23
C VAL A 36 5.70 7.67 14.11
N VAL A 37 5.60 8.98 13.92
CA VAL A 37 6.20 10.02 14.76
C VAL A 37 5.18 11.08 15.14
N ASP A 38 5.36 11.73 16.28
CA ASP A 38 4.52 12.83 16.70
C ASP A 38 5.17 14.16 16.31
N LEU A 39 4.51 14.87 15.45
CA LEU A 39 4.84 16.23 15.01
C LEU A 39 4.00 17.24 15.80
N PHE A 40 4.56 18.44 16.01
CA PHE A 40 3.83 19.59 16.52
C PHE A 40 3.76 20.63 15.43
N ILE A 41 2.58 20.80 14.85
CA ILE A 41 2.32 21.72 13.74
C ILE A 41 1.26 22.73 14.23
N ASN A 42 1.58 24.02 14.16
CA ASN A 42 0.69 25.10 14.62
C ASN A 42 0.21 24.88 16.07
N GLY A 43 1.11 24.48 16.97
CA GLY A 43 0.81 24.23 18.39
C GLY A 43 0.01 22.94 18.68
N LYS A 44 -0.38 22.17 17.67
CA LYS A 44 -1.14 20.92 17.82
C LYS A 44 -0.26 19.70 17.56
N ARG A 45 -0.44 18.66 18.39
CA ARG A 45 0.18 17.34 18.16
C ARG A 45 -0.53 16.65 17.00
N LYS A 46 0.23 16.13 16.05
CA LYS A 46 -0.24 15.34 14.92
C LYS A 46 0.64 14.10 14.78
N THR A 47 0.07 12.93 14.93
CA THR A 47 0.77 11.66 14.62
C THR A 47 0.85 11.49 13.10
N ALA A 48 2.05 11.32 12.58
CA ALA A 48 2.32 11.18 11.16
C ALA A 48 2.97 9.82 10.85
N PHE A 49 2.54 9.17 9.79
CA PHE A 49 3.15 7.94 9.30
C PHE A 49 4.49 8.25 8.62
N VAL A 50 5.56 7.55 9.01
CA VAL A 50 6.92 7.79 8.51
C VAL A 50 7.01 7.60 7.00
N HIS A 51 6.45 6.50 6.45
CA HIS A 51 6.44 6.25 5.01
C HIS A 51 5.77 7.38 4.22
N ARG A 52 4.71 8.01 4.76
CA ARG A 52 4.07 9.15 4.08
C ARG A 52 4.97 10.38 4.09
N LEU A 53 5.65 10.67 5.20
CA LEU A 53 6.60 11.78 5.27
C LEU A 53 7.74 11.62 4.27
N VAL A 54 8.28 10.39 4.16
CA VAL A 54 9.33 10.09 3.17
C VAL A 54 8.80 10.25 1.75
N ALA A 55 7.64 9.68 1.44
CA ALA A 55 7.05 9.76 0.11
C ALA A 55 6.76 11.22 -0.29
N GLU A 56 6.14 12.01 0.59
CA GLU A 56 5.86 13.43 0.35
C GLU A 56 7.14 14.24 0.11
N CYS A 57 8.20 13.98 0.90
CA CYS A 57 9.46 14.71 0.77
C CYS A 57 10.28 14.33 -0.47
N PHE A 58 10.29 13.06 -0.86
CA PHE A 58 11.26 12.56 -1.85
C PHE A 58 10.64 12.14 -3.18
N ILE A 59 9.39 11.68 -3.19
CA ILE A 59 8.67 11.27 -4.40
C ILE A 59 7.76 12.40 -4.89
N GLY A 60 7.10 13.09 -3.96
CA GLY A 60 6.16 14.18 -4.23
C GLY A 60 4.85 14.02 -3.45
N VAL A 61 4.00 15.05 -3.47
CA VAL A 61 2.69 15.02 -2.81
C VAL A 61 1.69 14.32 -3.71
N SER A 62 0.91 13.39 -3.15
CA SER A 62 -0.14 12.65 -3.88
C SER A 62 -1.25 12.20 -2.93
N ASP A 63 -2.47 12.17 -3.45
CA ASP A 63 -3.65 11.59 -2.77
C ASP A 63 -3.66 10.06 -2.82
N MET A 64 -2.76 9.45 -3.59
CA MET A 64 -2.64 8.00 -3.72
C MET A 64 -2.13 7.35 -2.43
N GLN A 65 -2.26 6.05 -2.33
CA GLN A 65 -1.71 5.28 -1.22
C GLN A 65 -0.21 5.08 -1.39
N VAL A 66 0.52 5.14 -0.27
CA VAL A 66 1.94 4.74 -0.26
C VAL A 66 2.01 3.24 0.01
N ASN A 67 2.67 2.51 -0.89
CA ASN A 67 2.92 1.08 -0.81
C ASN A 67 4.40 0.82 -0.49
N HIS A 68 4.66 -0.25 0.30
CA HIS A 68 6.00 -0.79 0.51
C HIS A 68 6.23 -1.91 -0.51
N ILE A 69 7.19 -1.73 -1.41
CA ILE A 69 7.45 -2.65 -2.54
C ILE A 69 7.80 -4.05 -2.06
N ASP A 70 8.53 -4.16 -0.95
CA ASP A 70 8.91 -5.43 -0.31
C ASP A 70 7.83 -6.01 0.63
N GLY A 71 6.73 -5.28 0.89
CA GLY A 71 5.68 -5.65 1.84
C GLY A 71 6.05 -5.38 3.31
N ASN A 72 7.28 -4.99 3.63
CA ASN A 72 7.72 -4.69 4.98
C ASN A 72 7.36 -3.26 5.38
N LYS A 73 6.36 -3.10 6.24
CA LYS A 73 5.83 -1.81 6.71
C LYS A 73 6.82 -0.98 7.53
N LEU A 74 7.94 -1.55 7.94
CA LEU A 74 9.00 -0.90 8.70
C LEU A 74 10.15 -0.41 7.81
N ASN A 75 10.24 -0.89 6.57
CA ASN A 75 11.25 -0.46 5.62
C ASN A 75 10.80 0.82 4.89
N ASN A 76 10.99 1.95 5.55
CA ASN A 76 10.59 3.27 5.06
C ASN A 76 11.64 3.94 4.15
N ASN A 77 12.61 3.18 3.62
CA ASN A 77 13.56 3.72 2.63
C ASN A 77 12.81 4.18 1.37
N VAL A 78 13.13 5.35 0.84
CA VAL A 78 12.47 5.95 -0.33
C VAL A 78 12.46 5.02 -1.55
N LYS A 79 13.52 4.22 -1.75
CA LYS A 79 13.61 3.25 -2.86
C LYS A 79 12.62 2.08 -2.72
N ASN A 80 12.09 1.87 -1.52
CA ASN A 80 11.10 0.85 -1.21
C ASN A 80 9.66 1.39 -1.20
N LEU A 81 9.48 2.69 -1.43
CA LEU A 81 8.17 3.34 -1.40
C LEU A 81 7.72 3.74 -2.80
N GLU A 82 6.44 3.58 -3.05
CA GLU A 82 5.79 4.01 -4.28
C GLU A 82 4.36 4.48 -4.02
N TYR A 83 3.86 5.38 -4.86
CA TYR A 83 2.44 5.71 -4.87
C TYR A 83 1.67 4.73 -5.75
N VAL A 84 0.57 4.21 -5.21
CA VAL A 84 -0.29 3.23 -5.89
C VAL A 84 -1.75 3.59 -5.70
N SER A 85 -2.59 3.23 -6.66
CA SER A 85 -4.05 3.27 -6.50
C SER A 85 -4.52 2.26 -5.45
N ASN A 86 -5.74 2.45 -4.93
CA ASN A 86 -6.39 1.49 -4.02
C ASN A 86 -6.44 0.07 -4.63
N ARG A 87 -6.66 0.00 -5.95
CA ARG A 87 -6.71 -1.25 -6.70
C ARG A 87 -5.35 -1.94 -6.73
N GLU A 88 -4.29 -1.24 -7.11
CA GLU A 88 -2.92 -1.77 -7.15
C GLU A 88 -2.45 -2.21 -5.77
N ASN A 89 -2.72 -1.42 -4.72
CA ASN A 89 -2.35 -1.78 -3.35
C ASN A 89 -3.06 -3.06 -2.87
N ARG A 90 -4.34 -3.23 -3.26
CA ARG A 90 -5.09 -4.46 -3.01
C ARG A 90 -4.45 -5.66 -3.71
N LEU A 91 -4.05 -5.51 -4.97
CA LEU A 91 -3.38 -6.56 -5.75
C LEU A 91 -1.99 -6.90 -5.19
N HIS A 92 -1.23 -5.89 -4.74
CA HIS A 92 0.07 -6.13 -4.09
C HIS A 92 -0.09 -6.97 -2.82
N SER A 93 -1.13 -6.74 -2.03
CA SER A 93 -1.43 -7.53 -0.82
C SER A 93 -1.84 -8.98 -1.09
N LEU A 94 -2.05 -9.37 -2.37
CA LEU A 94 -2.36 -10.75 -2.77
C LEU A 94 -1.18 -11.72 -2.63
N LYS A 95 0.05 -11.22 -2.73
CA LYS A 95 1.27 -12.06 -2.69
C LYS A 95 1.35 -12.92 -1.43
N ASP A 96 0.78 -12.43 -0.31
CA ASP A 96 0.93 -13.02 1.01
C ASP A 96 -0.34 -13.73 1.53
N ARG A 97 -1.43 -13.74 0.75
CA ARG A 97 -2.70 -14.31 1.21
C ARG A 97 -2.93 -15.73 0.72
N LYS A 98 -3.23 -16.64 1.66
CA LYS A 98 -3.67 -18.03 1.36
C LYS A 98 -5.03 -18.09 0.66
N LYS A 99 -5.84 -17.02 0.70
CA LYS A 99 -7.16 -16.96 0.05
C LYS A 99 -7.12 -15.97 -1.13
N PRO A 100 -7.54 -16.37 -2.33
CA PRO A 100 -7.57 -15.51 -3.51
C PRO A 100 -8.56 -14.35 -3.29
N ILE A 101 -8.15 -13.12 -3.68
CA ILE A 101 -9.05 -11.96 -3.68
C ILE A 101 -10.01 -12.06 -4.88
N GLY A 102 -11.23 -11.56 -4.68
CA GLY A 102 -12.25 -11.53 -5.73
C GLY A 102 -12.88 -12.89 -6.02
N VAL A 103 -12.51 -13.93 -5.25
CA VAL A 103 -13.10 -15.27 -5.38
C VAL A 103 -13.86 -15.65 -4.12
N PHE A 104 -15.13 -15.98 -4.28
CA PHE A 104 -16.05 -16.29 -3.18
C PHE A 104 -16.72 -17.63 -3.40
N LYS A 105 -16.73 -18.51 -2.38
CA LYS A 105 -17.49 -19.75 -2.42
C LYS A 105 -18.99 -19.44 -2.37
N HIS A 106 -19.75 -20.03 -3.28
CA HIS A 106 -21.21 -19.88 -3.34
C HIS A 106 -21.84 -21.25 -3.64
N GLY A 107 -22.36 -21.90 -2.60
CA GLY A 107 -22.81 -23.27 -2.67
C GLY A 107 -21.67 -24.23 -3.05
N LYS A 108 -21.85 -25.00 -4.11
CA LYS A 108 -20.84 -25.92 -4.66
C LYS A 108 -19.83 -25.25 -5.61
N LYS A 109 -20.09 -23.99 -6.02
CA LYS A 109 -19.29 -23.25 -7.02
C LYS A 109 -18.50 -22.10 -6.41
N TYR A 110 -17.64 -21.46 -7.22
CA TYR A 110 -16.85 -20.29 -6.88
C TYR A 110 -17.19 -19.14 -7.82
N ARG A 111 -17.53 -17.98 -7.28
CA ARG A 111 -17.79 -16.75 -8.05
C ARG A 111 -16.56 -15.89 -8.09
N ALA A 112 -16.21 -15.39 -9.28
CA ALA A 112 -15.21 -14.34 -9.46
C ALA A 112 -15.91 -12.99 -9.59
N ILE A 113 -15.50 -12.00 -8.74
CA ILE A 113 -16.07 -10.65 -8.71
C ILE A 113 -14.89 -9.67 -8.58
N SER A 114 -14.86 -8.67 -9.44
CA SER A 114 -13.92 -7.55 -9.37
C SER A 114 -14.64 -6.24 -9.04
N GLU A 115 -13.88 -5.20 -8.70
CA GLU A 115 -14.39 -3.86 -8.48
C GLU A 115 -13.65 -2.88 -9.38
N VAL A 116 -14.38 -1.99 -10.07
CA VAL A 116 -13.83 -0.89 -10.86
C VAL A 116 -14.55 0.38 -10.43
N GLY A 117 -13.82 1.30 -9.79
CA GLY A 117 -14.44 2.39 -9.04
C GLY A 117 -15.36 1.83 -7.95
N ASP A 118 -16.59 2.31 -7.90
CA ASP A 118 -17.61 1.86 -6.93
C ASP A 118 -18.48 0.72 -7.45
N LYS A 119 -18.20 0.20 -8.65
CA LYS A 119 -19.02 -0.84 -9.29
C LYS A 119 -18.39 -2.23 -9.14
N LYS A 120 -19.20 -3.20 -8.67
CA LYS A 120 -18.85 -4.61 -8.68
C LYS A 120 -19.12 -5.20 -10.06
N ILE A 121 -18.11 -5.92 -10.60
CA ILE A 121 -18.20 -6.60 -11.90
C ILE A 121 -18.16 -8.10 -11.64
N TYR A 122 -19.24 -8.77 -12.02
CA TYR A 122 -19.33 -10.23 -11.96
C TYR A 122 -18.61 -10.83 -13.17
N LEU A 123 -17.61 -11.69 -12.90
CA LEU A 123 -16.76 -12.30 -13.92
C LEU A 123 -17.16 -13.74 -14.27
N GLY A 124 -18.03 -14.37 -13.47
CA GLY A 124 -18.53 -15.70 -13.70
C GLY A 124 -18.58 -16.58 -12.47
N SER A 125 -19.16 -17.78 -12.65
CA SER A 125 -19.22 -18.85 -11.65
C SER A 125 -18.52 -20.08 -12.20
N TYR A 126 -17.65 -20.70 -11.39
CA TYR A 126 -16.72 -21.74 -11.78
C TYR A 126 -16.84 -22.94 -10.84
N GLU A 127 -16.46 -24.12 -11.31
CA GLU A 127 -16.52 -25.33 -10.48
C GLU A 127 -15.39 -25.35 -9.45
N THR A 128 -14.23 -24.78 -9.80
CA THR A 128 -13.06 -24.74 -8.92
C THR A 128 -12.68 -23.32 -8.52
N GLN A 129 -12.03 -23.20 -7.36
CA GLN A 129 -11.46 -21.92 -6.89
C GLN A 129 -10.37 -21.43 -7.83
N GLU A 130 -9.63 -22.33 -8.46
CA GLU A 130 -8.53 -21.99 -9.36
C GLU A 130 -9.03 -21.39 -10.68
N GLU A 131 -10.08 -21.94 -11.27
CA GLU A 131 -10.71 -21.35 -12.47
C GLU A 131 -11.25 -19.95 -12.19
N ALA A 132 -11.95 -19.76 -11.06
CA ALA A 132 -12.44 -18.46 -10.65
C ALA A 132 -11.27 -17.44 -10.46
N ARG A 133 -10.13 -17.93 -9.91
CA ARG A 133 -8.92 -17.12 -9.76
C ARG A 133 -8.32 -16.73 -11.10
N LYS A 134 -8.21 -17.69 -12.05
CA LYS A 134 -7.71 -17.40 -13.41
C LYS A 134 -8.55 -16.34 -14.11
N ALA A 135 -9.86 -16.41 -13.99
CA ALA A 135 -10.76 -15.41 -14.55
C ALA A 135 -10.57 -14.03 -13.91
N TYR A 136 -10.41 -13.96 -12.59
CA TYR A 136 -10.12 -12.72 -11.87
C TYR A 136 -8.78 -12.12 -12.30
N VAL A 137 -7.72 -12.92 -12.36
CA VAL A 137 -6.38 -12.50 -12.78
C VAL A 137 -6.40 -12.01 -14.22
N LYS A 138 -7.05 -12.73 -15.14
CA LYS A 138 -7.20 -12.32 -16.54
C LYS A 138 -7.86 -10.94 -16.63
N PHE A 139 -8.98 -10.75 -15.93
CA PHE A 139 -9.66 -9.45 -15.90
C PHE A 139 -8.75 -8.32 -15.38
N CYS A 140 -7.99 -8.57 -14.32
CA CYS A 140 -7.05 -7.58 -13.79
C CYS A 140 -5.95 -7.22 -14.80
N LEU A 141 -5.44 -8.20 -15.56
CA LEU A 141 -4.47 -7.97 -16.63
C LEU A 141 -5.03 -7.14 -17.78
N ASP A 142 -6.25 -7.45 -18.20
CA ASP A 142 -6.96 -6.71 -19.24
C ASP A 142 -7.21 -5.24 -18.83
N MET A 143 -7.36 -5.01 -17.51
CA MET A 143 -7.46 -3.67 -16.93
C MET A 143 -6.11 -2.95 -16.72
N GLY A 144 -4.98 -3.56 -17.13
CA GLY A 144 -3.65 -2.96 -17.08
C GLY A 144 -2.87 -3.20 -15.77
N ASP A 145 -3.36 -4.02 -14.85
CA ASP A 145 -2.74 -4.30 -13.54
C ASP A 145 -1.50 -5.23 -13.63
N LYS A 146 -0.72 -5.12 -14.69
CA LYS A 146 0.38 -6.05 -15.04
C LYS A 146 1.48 -6.15 -13.97
N LYS A 147 1.77 -5.05 -13.27
CA LYS A 147 2.93 -4.92 -12.38
C LYS A 147 2.95 -5.94 -11.23
N TYR A 148 1.80 -6.30 -10.68
CA TYR A 148 1.69 -7.15 -9.49
C TYR A 148 1.26 -8.59 -9.78
N LEU A 149 0.77 -8.85 -10.98
CA LEU A 149 0.22 -10.17 -11.36
C LEU A 149 1.19 -11.04 -12.16
N GLN A 150 2.23 -10.47 -12.77
CA GLN A 150 3.17 -11.21 -13.62
C GLN A 150 3.87 -12.39 -12.92
N LYS A 151 4.11 -12.30 -11.60
CA LYS A 151 4.73 -13.41 -10.84
C LYS A 151 3.80 -14.56 -10.51
N GLU A 152 2.47 -14.38 -10.62
CA GLU A 152 1.48 -15.43 -10.33
C GLU A 152 1.02 -16.22 -11.57
N ILE A 153 1.33 -15.67 -12.77
CA ILE A 153 0.96 -16.31 -14.05
C ILE A 153 2.05 -17.24 -14.54
N LEU A 154 3.28 -17.08 -14.05
CA LEU A 154 4.46 -17.87 -14.43
C LEU A 154 4.71 -19.07 -13.51
N LYS A 155 3.75 -19.41 -12.63
CA LYS A 155 3.70 -20.65 -11.86
C LYS A 155 2.57 -21.53 -12.34
#